data_ef8663251b50dedc26cd093ba282e574
#
_entry.id   ef8663251b50dedc26cd093ba282e574
#
_cell.length_a   1.000
_cell.length_b   1.000
_cell.length_c   1.000
_cell.angle_alpha   90.00
_cell.angle_beta   90.00
_cell.angle_gamma   90.00
#
_symmetry.space_group_name_H-M   'P 1'
#
loop_
_entity.id
_entity.type
_entity.pdbx_description
1 polymer ?
#
loop_
_entity_poly.entity_id
_entity_poly.type
_entity_poly.pdbx_seq_one_letter_code
_entity_poly.pdbx_strand_id
1 'polypeptide(L)'
;MVVGNPLLRLPMRVDVLADGKRLKITIGPKGDQQSFEIGVREYSEWITLEFKAAPVIGNVSGIVRFYCMGTAPEFGLYMTPIQIDPANPAMPISHPKVYSIYLAKKLGPFATLGLAEDTWALNERVIDESAFWDYSMLIYQERRAQLFDALKTTPKGSVVCVFDTTDRVSHMFHRYLDPAHPANEGKDVEWGKDKIAEVYALADSLVGELRAKLDAKRDRLMVISDHGFCQFQRGLNLNSWLRDQGYLVLNADAPVDPATGKQISRDWCRDVDWKRTRAFALGLTGIFINRKARERDGVVSEGKELVELKAKIISELGALVDPKTGTQVFREIFDSAKIFTGPYVFEAPDLFVGYVRGFRNSWDCATGACPSEMFSDNLKSWSGDHCIDPREVPGVIFSDRPLNTDTPNLLDLGPTALSLFGVPVPKYMQGKPLFGAKQES
;
A
#
# COMPACT_ATOMS: atom_id res chain seq x y z
N MET A 1 -7.15 -12.62 -17.28
CA MET A 1 -7.76 -13.69 -18.12
C MET A 1 -8.97 -14.22 -17.37
N VAL A 2 -10.18 -13.87 -17.79
CA VAL A 2 -11.40 -14.45 -17.20
C VAL A 2 -11.54 -15.85 -17.77
N VAL A 3 -11.11 -16.81 -17.03
CA VAL A 3 -11.28 -18.21 -17.41
C VAL A 3 -12.52 -18.73 -16.70
N GLY A 4 -13.52 -19.04 -17.48
CA GLY A 4 -14.69 -19.76 -17.02
C GLY A 4 -15.93 -18.90 -16.80
N ASN A 5 -17.06 -19.55 -16.82
CA ASN A 5 -18.35 -18.98 -16.51
C ASN A 5 -18.36 -18.55 -15.05
N PRO A 6 -18.51 -17.25 -14.70
CA PRO A 6 -18.52 -16.87 -13.31
C PRO A 6 -19.64 -17.61 -12.58
N LEU A 7 -19.26 -18.35 -11.54
CA LEU A 7 -20.19 -19.16 -10.74
C LEU A 7 -21.23 -18.29 -10.03
N LEU A 8 -20.87 -17.03 -9.73
CA LEU A 8 -21.70 -16.10 -8.95
C LEU A 8 -22.00 -14.87 -9.80
N ARG A 9 -23.30 -14.64 -10.04
CA ARG A 9 -23.78 -13.46 -10.80
C ARG A 9 -25.01 -12.87 -10.14
N LEU A 10 -25.08 -11.55 -10.14
CA LEU A 10 -26.28 -10.81 -9.77
C LEU A 10 -26.68 -9.92 -10.97
N PRO A 11 -27.95 -9.98 -11.42
CA PRO A 11 -28.46 -9.04 -12.42
C PRO A 11 -28.50 -7.64 -11.79
N MET A 12 -28.09 -6.65 -12.58
CA MET A 12 -28.16 -5.24 -12.22
C MET A 12 -28.80 -4.45 -13.35
N ARG A 13 -29.71 -3.56 -12.98
CA ARG A 13 -30.30 -2.57 -13.88
C ARG A 13 -30.00 -1.18 -13.34
N VAL A 14 -29.65 -0.26 -14.24
CA VAL A 14 -29.40 1.13 -13.94
C VAL A 14 -30.29 1.99 -14.81
N ASP A 15 -31.08 2.85 -14.18
CA ASP A 15 -31.98 3.80 -14.87
C ASP A 15 -31.52 5.23 -14.51
N VAL A 16 -31.34 6.08 -15.52
CA VAL A 16 -31.14 7.52 -15.31
C VAL A 16 -32.51 8.13 -15.03
N LEU A 17 -32.64 8.85 -13.92
CA LEU A 17 -33.88 9.48 -13.54
C LEU A 17 -34.21 10.70 -14.40
N ALA A 18 -35.46 11.12 -14.40
CA ALA A 18 -35.97 12.19 -15.27
C ALA A 18 -35.26 13.55 -15.09
N ASP A 19 -34.66 13.79 -13.93
CA ASP A 19 -33.87 14.99 -13.63
C ASP A 19 -32.48 14.99 -14.31
N GLY A 20 -32.06 13.85 -14.86
CA GLY A 20 -30.76 13.66 -15.46
C GLY A 20 -29.58 13.75 -14.50
N LYS A 21 -29.83 13.84 -13.18
CA LYS A 21 -28.81 14.05 -12.14
C LYS A 21 -28.71 12.91 -11.15
N ARG A 22 -29.60 11.94 -11.23
CA ARG A 22 -29.59 10.78 -10.34
C ARG A 22 -29.74 9.47 -11.11
N LEU A 23 -29.20 8.42 -10.53
CA LEU A 23 -29.36 7.04 -10.98
C LEU A 23 -30.22 6.27 -9.99
N LYS A 24 -31.12 5.43 -10.51
CA LYS A 24 -31.74 4.35 -9.75
C LYS A 24 -31.06 3.05 -10.13
N ILE A 25 -30.48 2.38 -9.14
CA ILE A 25 -29.81 1.09 -9.31
C ILE A 25 -30.67 0.01 -8.68
N THR A 26 -30.96 -1.04 -9.43
CA THR A 26 -31.72 -2.21 -8.96
C THR A 26 -30.89 -3.45 -9.13
N ILE A 27 -30.65 -4.19 -8.06
CA ILE A 27 -29.76 -5.35 -8.02
C ILE A 27 -30.50 -6.56 -7.44
N GLY A 28 -30.26 -7.73 -8.00
CA GLY A 28 -30.82 -9.00 -7.53
C GLY A 28 -31.76 -9.65 -8.54
N PRO A 29 -32.09 -10.93 -8.33
CA PRO A 29 -33.00 -11.68 -9.17
C PRO A 29 -34.43 -11.16 -9.01
N LYS A 30 -35.26 -11.34 -10.05
CA LYS A 30 -36.67 -10.91 -10.03
C LYS A 30 -37.38 -11.52 -8.83
N GLY A 31 -38.04 -10.68 -8.01
CA GLY A 31 -38.73 -11.07 -6.77
C GLY A 31 -37.89 -10.95 -5.50
N ASP A 32 -36.57 -10.70 -5.64
CA ASP A 32 -35.63 -10.50 -4.51
C ASP A 32 -34.62 -9.40 -4.91
N GLN A 33 -35.17 -8.22 -5.21
CA GLN A 33 -34.41 -7.08 -5.70
C GLN A 33 -34.32 -5.99 -4.63
N GLN A 34 -33.14 -5.43 -4.44
CA GLN A 34 -32.95 -4.18 -3.74
C GLN A 34 -32.78 -3.03 -4.73
N SER A 35 -33.26 -1.85 -4.37
CA SER A 35 -33.11 -0.65 -5.19
C SER A 35 -32.73 0.54 -4.32
N PHE A 36 -31.88 1.39 -4.86
CA PHE A 36 -31.43 2.64 -4.22
C PHE A 36 -31.15 3.69 -5.30
N GLU A 37 -31.05 4.94 -4.87
CA GLU A 37 -30.72 6.06 -5.74
C GLU A 37 -29.40 6.69 -5.30
N ILE A 38 -28.63 7.19 -6.26
CA ILE A 38 -27.40 7.97 -6.03
C ILE A 38 -27.40 9.20 -6.94
N GLY A 39 -26.91 10.32 -6.42
CA GLY A 39 -26.66 11.53 -7.21
C GLY A 39 -25.38 11.45 -8.04
N VAL A 40 -25.30 12.30 -9.06
CA VAL A 40 -24.04 12.52 -9.80
C VAL A 40 -22.99 13.05 -8.84
N ARG A 41 -21.79 12.48 -8.87
CA ARG A 41 -20.65 12.80 -7.98
C ARG A 41 -20.89 12.41 -6.51
N GLU A 42 -21.68 11.37 -6.27
CA GLU A 42 -21.97 10.86 -4.94
C GLU A 42 -21.69 9.35 -4.85
N TYR A 43 -21.19 8.91 -3.70
CA TYR A 43 -21.13 7.50 -3.32
C TYR A 43 -22.45 7.05 -2.70
N SER A 44 -22.84 5.82 -2.99
CA SER A 44 -23.91 5.16 -2.24
C SER A 44 -23.47 4.88 -0.80
N GLU A 45 -24.43 4.57 0.08
CA GLU A 45 -24.14 3.78 1.26
C GLU A 45 -23.57 2.42 0.89
N TRP A 46 -23.09 1.64 1.87
CA TRP A 46 -22.69 0.27 1.65
C TRP A 46 -23.90 -0.58 1.20
N ILE A 47 -23.77 -1.23 0.07
CA ILE A 47 -24.77 -2.12 -0.51
C ILE A 47 -24.31 -3.55 -0.32
N THR A 48 -25.12 -4.36 0.37
CA THR A 48 -24.86 -5.79 0.53
C THR A 48 -25.28 -6.54 -0.72
N LEU A 49 -24.39 -7.35 -1.27
CA LEU A 49 -24.63 -8.23 -2.40
C LEU A 49 -24.67 -9.68 -1.90
N GLU A 50 -25.80 -10.36 -2.06
CA GLU A 50 -25.93 -11.77 -1.70
C GLU A 50 -25.82 -12.66 -2.93
N PHE A 51 -24.87 -13.59 -2.91
CA PHE A 51 -24.63 -14.55 -3.97
C PHE A 51 -25.05 -15.94 -3.52
N LYS A 52 -25.85 -16.61 -4.32
CA LYS A 52 -26.17 -18.03 -4.13
C LYS A 52 -24.98 -18.88 -4.54
N ALA A 53 -24.20 -19.34 -3.58
CA ALA A 53 -23.10 -20.28 -3.80
C ALA A 53 -23.66 -21.72 -3.99
N ALA A 54 -22.76 -22.71 -4.06
CA ALA A 54 -23.16 -24.11 -4.19
C ALA A 54 -24.04 -24.56 -2.99
N PRO A 55 -24.95 -25.53 -3.17
CA PRO A 55 -25.91 -25.94 -2.14
C PRO A 55 -25.31 -26.26 -0.77
N VAL A 56 -24.05 -26.70 -0.73
CA VAL A 56 -23.33 -27.06 0.51
C VAL A 56 -22.74 -25.82 1.21
N ILE A 57 -22.46 -24.74 0.48
CA ILE A 57 -21.80 -23.52 0.99
C ILE A 57 -22.82 -22.49 1.47
N GLY A 58 -24.06 -22.55 0.96
CA GLY A 58 -25.10 -21.57 1.25
C GLY A 58 -24.92 -20.26 0.49
N ASN A 59 -25.41 -19.14 1.05
CA ASN A 59 -25.23 -17.80 0.50
C ASN A 59 -23.93 -17.20 1.00
N VAL A 60 -23.25 -16.45 0.12
CA VAL A 60 -22.07 -15.65 0.45
C VAL A 60 -22.43 -14.19 0.20
N SER A 61 -22.19 -13.34 1.20
CA SER A 61 -22.41 -11.90 1.08
C SER A 61 -21.09 -11.12 0.96
N GLY A 62 -21.16 -10.03 0.20
CA GLY A 62 -20.12 -9.02 0.12
C GLY A 62 -20.73 -7.64 0.14
N ILE A 63 -19.92 -6.62 0.39
CA ILE A 63 -20.38 -5.22 0.38
C ILE A 63 -19.64 -4.43 -0.69
N VAL A 64 -20.33 -3.45 -1.27
CA VAL A 64 -19.78 -2.51 -2.26
C VAL A 64 -20.37 -1.13 -2.06
N ARG A 65 -19.70 -0.11 -2.59
CA ARG A 65 -20.28 1.21 -2.84
C ARG A 65 -20.32 1.47 -4.34
N PHE A 66 -21.31 2.23 -4.78
CA PHE A 66 -21.41 2.73 -6.14
C PHE A 66 -21.14 4.23 -6.16
N TYR A 67 -20.54 4.71 -7.25
CA TYR A 67 -20.30 6.13 -7.48
C TYR A 67 -20.76 6.51 -8.88
N CYS A 68 -21.62 7.52 -8.98
CA CYS A 68 -22.04 8.05 -10.27
C CYS A 68 -21.07 9.12 -10.75
N MET A 69 -20.26 8.80 -11.73
CA MET A 69 -19.32 9.76 -12.33
C MET A 69 -20.02 10.80 -13.21
N GLY A 70 -21.12 10.40 -13.86
CA GLY A 70 -21.92 11.26 -14.73
C GLY A 70 -23.05 10.49 -15.42
N THR A 71 -24.05 11.23 -15.89
CA THR A 71 -25.21 10.70 -16.65
C THR A 71 -25.22 11.19 -18.10
N ALA A 72 -24.57 12.32 -18.37
CA ALA A 72 -24.42 12.94 -19.70
C ALA A 72 -23.15 13.84 -19.69
N PRO A 73 -22.47 14.08 -20.86
CA PRO A 73 -22.73 13.47 -22.16
C PRO A 73 -22.36 11.98 -22.21
N GLU A 74 -21.51 11.51 -21.26
CA GLU A 74 -21.13 10.12 -21.12
C GLU A 74 -21.67 9.56 -19.81
N PHE A 75 -22.20 8.36 -19.87
CA PHE A 75 -22.64 7.64 -18.69
C PHE A 75 -21.42 6.97 -18.02
N GLY A 76 -21.23 7.24 -16.73
CA GLY A 76 -20.18 6.61 -15.92
C GLY A 76 -20.71 6.15 -14.57
N LEU A 77 -20.56 4.85 -14.30
CA LEU A 77 -20.86 4.24 -13.01
C LEU A 77 -19.66 3.41 -12.57
N TYR A 78 -19.09 3.76 -11.43
CA TYR A 78 -18.04 2.99 -10.77
C TYR A 78 -18.65 2.18 -9.63
N MET A 79 -18.14 0.97 -9.43
CA MET A 79 -18.43 0.11 -8.29
C MET A 79 -17.09 -0.26 -7.63
N THR A 80 -17.00 -0.07 -6.32
CA THR A 80 -15.80 -0.48 -5.58
C THR A 80 -15.57 -1.99 -5.69
N PRO A 81 -14.35 -2.49 -5.49
CA PRO A 81 -14.12 -3.92 -5.35
C PRO A 81 -15.06 -4.52 -4.29
N ILE A 82 -15.53 -5.74 -4.52
CA ILE A 82 -16.37 -6.46 -3.56
C ILE A 82 -15.53 -6.79 -2.34
N GLN A 83 -16.02 -6.41 -1.17
CA GLN A 83 -15.38 -6.61 0.12
C GLN A 83 -16.15 -7.65 0.94
N ILE A 84 -15.48 -8.27 1.91
CA ILE A 84 -16.14 -9.19 2.85
C ILE A 84 -17.17 -8.40 3.65
N ASP A 85 -18.40 -8.91 3.70
CA ASP A 85 -19.45 -8.35 4.56
C ASP A 85 -19.08 -8.52 6.04
N PRO A 86 -18.81 -7.44 6.80
CA PRO A 86 -18.40 -7.56 8.20
C PRO A 86 -19.54 -8.06 9.12
N ALA A 87 -20.80 -7.96 8.68
CA ALA A 87 -21.96 -8.46 9.43
C ALA A 87 -22.20 -9.97 9.21
N ASN A 88 -21.73 -10.52 8.08
CA ASN A 88 -21.81 -11.95 7.73
C ASN A 88 -20.54 -12.40 6.99
N PRO A 89 -19.38 -12.38 7.67
CA PRO A 89 -18.10 -12.61 7.00
C PRO A 89 -17.94 -14.05 6.51
N ALA A 90 -17.64 -14.21 5.21
CA ALA A 90 -17.39 -15.52 4.58
C ALA A 90 -16.15 -16.22 5.16
N MET A 91 -15.23 -15.46 5.76
CA MET A 91 -14.08 -15.96 6.52
C MET A 91 -13.84 -15.04 7.73
N PRO A 92 -13.19 -15.53 8.79
CA PRO A 92 -12.91 -14.68 9.96
C PRO A 92 -12.02 -13.48 9.60
N ILE A 93 -12.50 -12.26 9.87
CA ILE A 93 -11.78 -10.99 9.68
C ILE A 93 -11.49 -10.29 11.01
N SER A 94 -11.83 -10.91 12.13
CA SER A 94 -11.56 -10.39 13.47
C SER A 94 -11.29 -11.50 14.47
N HIS A 95 -10.63 -11.13 15.57
CA HIS A 95 -10.51 -11.98 16.76
C HIS A 95 -10.96 -11.20 17.99
N PRO A 96 -11.98 -11.67 18.76
CA PRO A 96 -12.82 -12.84 18.46
C PRO A 96 -13.65 -12.63 17.17
N LYS A 97 -14.06 -13.73 16.54
CA LYS A 97 -14.81 -13.71 15.26
C LYS A 97 -16.07 -12.83 15.29
N VAL A 98 -16.71 -12.73 16.44
CA VAL A 98 -17.93 -11.93 16.62
C VAL A 98 -17.69 -10.43 16.66
N TYR A 99 -16.42 -9.98 16.74
CA TYR A 99 -16.11 -8.56 16.92
C TYR A 99 -16.45 -7.74 15.66
N SER A 100 -16.15 -8.23 14.46
CA SER A 100 -16.55 -7.56 13.22
C SER A 100 -18.06 -7.45 13.08
N ILE A 101 -18.79 -8.51 13.47
CA ILE A 101 -20.26 -8.53 13.48
C ILE A 101 -20.83 -7.50 14.45
N TYR A 102 -20.23 -7.42 15.66
CA TYR A 102 -20.61 -6.41 16.66
C TYR A 102 -20.41 -4.99 16.11
N LEU A 103 -19.24 -4.69 15.53
CA LEU A 103 -18.95 -3.37 14.95
C LEU A 103 -19.94 -3.03 13.82
N ALA A 104 -20.16 -3.95 12.89
CA ALA A 104 -21.08 -3.75 11.76
C ALA A 104 -22.51 -3.51 12.21
N LYS A 105 -23.00 -4.23 13.24
CA LYS A 105 -24.34 -4.02 13.80
C LYS A 105 -24.48 -2.71 14.58
N LYS A 106 -23.41 -2.23 15.18
CA LYS A 106 -23.42 -1.04 16.04
C LYS A 106 -23.15 0.25 15.28
N LEU A 107 -22.19 0.21 14.34
CA LEU A 107 -21.68 1.38 13.63
C LEU A 107 -22.09 1.42 12.16
N GLY A 108 -22.66 0.35 11.63
CA GLY A 108 -22.91 0.14 10.22
C GLY A 108 -21.77 -0.67 9.55
N PRO A 109 -21.99 -1.12 8.30
CA PRO A 109 -20.97 -1.77 7.50
C PRO A 109 -19.73 -0.87 7.35
N PHE A 110 -18.56 -1.48 7.19
CA PHE A 110 -17.29 -0.77 7.07
C PHE A 110 -16.36 -1.50 6.10
N ALA A 111 -15.39 -0.78 5.56
CA ALA A 111 -14.40 -1.34 4.63
C ALA A 111 -13.56 -2.44 5.28
N THR A 112 -13.40 -3.55 4.55
CA THR A 112 -12.71 -4.78 5.01
C THR A 112 -11.53 -5.19 4.15
N LEU A 113 -11.20 -4.42 3.10
CA LEU A 113 -9.96 -4.60 2.34
C LEU A 113 -8.78 -3.93 3.06
N GLY A 114 -7.59 -4.53 2.93
CA GLY A 114 -6.36 -3.95 3.46
C GLY A 114 -5.93 -2.65 2.76
N LEU A 115 -6.34 -2.46 1.50
CA LEU A 115 -6.26 -1.22 0.72
C LEU A 115 -7.69 -0.83 0.37
N ALA A 116 -8.38 -0.21 1.34
CA ALA A 116 -9.79 0.11 1.20
C ALA A 116 -10.03 1.20 0.16
N GLU A 117 -9.20 2.24 0.16
CA GLU A 117 -9.20 3.29 -0.86
C GLU A 117 -8.64 2.73 -2.17
N ASP A 118 -9.45 2.76 -3.23
CA ASP A 118 -9.09 2.16 -4.51
C ASP A 118 -8.09 3.03 -5.29
N THR A 119 -6.82 2.95 -4.88
CA THR A 119 -5.70 3.63 -5.54
C THR A 119 -5.52 3.16 -6.98
N TRP A 120 -5.89 1.90 -7.27
CA TRP A 120 -5.79 1.37 -8.62
C TRP A 120 -6.80 2.01 -9.57
N ALA A 121 -8.04 2.19 -9.13
CA ALA A 121 -9.07 2.87 -9.93
C ALA A 121 -8.65 4.31 -10.29
N LEU A 122 -8.04 5.05 -9.36
CA LEU A 122 -7.49 6.37 -9.65
C LEU A 122 -6.28 6.30 -10.60
N ASN A 123 -5.38 5.37 -10.38
CA ASN A 123 -4.17 5.19 -11.20
C ASN A 123 -4.50 4.87 -12.67
N GLU A 124 -5.52 4.05 -12.88
CA GLU A 124 -6.00 3.66 -14.22
C GLU A 124 -7.09 4.60 -14.76
N ARG A 125 -7.34 5.73 -14.07
CA ARG A 125 -8.31 6.77 -14.49
C ARG A 125 -9.75 6.26 -14.62
N VAL A 126 -10.10 5.23 -13.85
CA VAL A 126 -11.49 4.74 -13.73
C VAL A 126 -12.31 5.71 -12.90
N ILE A 127 -11.70 6.31 -11.89
CA ILE A 127 -12.24 7.43 -11.10
C ILE A 127 -11.27 8.60 -11.16
N ASP A 128 -11.75 9.80 -10.85
CA ASP A 128 -10.91 10.98 -10.72
C ASP A 128 -10.48 11.25 -9.25
N GLU A 129 -9.67 12.27 -9.09
CA GLU A 129 -9.09 12.65 -7.80
C GLU A 129 -10.15 13.04 -6.77
N SER A 130 -11.24 13.70 -7.19
CA SER A 130 -12.34 14.07 -6.29
C SER A 130 -13.09 12.84 -5.78
N ALA A 131 -13.40 11.89 -6.66
CA ALA A 131 -14.03 10.64 -6.26
C ALA A 131 -13.14 9.83 -5.28
N PHE A 132 -11.83 9.78 -5.54
CA PHE A 132 -10.89 9.12 -4.64
C PHE A 132 -10.82 9.83 -3.28
N TRP A 133 -10.79 11.16 -3.26
CA TRP A 133 -10.80 11.95 -2.03
C TRP A 133 -12.06 11.68 -1.21
N ASP A 134 -13.23 11.76 -1.84
CA ASP A 134 -14.51 11.54 -1.18
C ASP A 134 -14.57 10.13 -0.55
N TYR A 135 -14.10 9.11 -1.28
CA TYR A 135 -14.04 7.75 -0.75
C TYR A 135 -13.05 7.63 0.42
N SER A 136 -11.89 8.26 0.33
CA SER A 136 -10.92 8.29 1.43
C SER A 136 -11.49 8.92 2.70
N MET A 137 -12.30 9.97 2.56
CA MET A 137 -12.96 10.61 3.69
C MET A 137 -14.05 9.71 4.31
N LEU A 138 -14.78 8.93 3.50
CA LEU A 138 -15.73 7.92 4.03
C LEU A 138 -15.00 6.88 4.87
N ILE A 139 -13.89 6.33 4.39
CA ILE A 139 -13.06 5.36 5.12
C ILE A 139 -12.51 5.96 6.42
N TYR A 140 -12.01 7.20 6.37
CA TYR A 140 -11.56 7.92 7.56
C TYR A 140 -12.65 8.01 8.64
N GLN A 141 -13.89 8.34 8.27
CA GLN A 141 -15.00 8.44 9.22
C GLN A 141 -15.36 7.07 9.84
N GLU A 142 -15.30 6.00 9.07
CA GLU A 142 -15.50 4.64 9.57
C GLU A 142 -14.43 4.28 10.62
N ARG A 143 -13.14 4.53 10.35
CA ARG A 143 -12.04 4.30 11.29
C ARG A 143 -12.19 5.14 12.55
N ARG A 144 -12.56 6.42 12.39
CA ARG A 144 -12.81 7.31 13.51
C ARG A 144 -13.93 6.79 14.42
N ALA A 145 -15.05 6.34 13.85
CA ALA A 145 -16.15 5.77 14.63
C ALA A 145 -15.72 4.50 15.39
N GLN A 146 -14.96 3.62 14.75
CA GLN A 146 -14.41 2.41 15.37
C GLN A 146 -13.45 2.73 16.53
N LEU A 147 -12.58 3.71 16.37
CA LEU A 147 -11.66 4.17 17.43
C LEU A 147 -12.42 4.64 18.67
N PHE A 148 -13.43 5.50 18.50
CA PHE A 148 -14.19 6.02 19.63
C PHE A 148 -15.07 4.94 20.28
N ASP A 149 -15.56 3.97 19.54
CA ASP A 149 -16.23 2.81 20.12
C ASP A 149 -15.25 1.95 20.95
N ALA A 150 -14.07 1.67 20.41
CA ALA A 150 -13.03 0.92 21.12
C ALA A 150 -12.62 1.62 22.44
N LEU A 151 -12.41 2.93 22.42
CA LEU A 151 -12.11 3.70 23.65
C LEU A 151 -13.24 3.61 24.67
N LYS A 152 -14.48 3.70 24.25
CA LYS A 152 -15.64 3.62 25.15
C LYS A 152 -15.78 2.24 25.78
N THR A 153 -15.43 1.18 25.04
CA THR A 153 -15.59 -0.21 25.48
C THR A 153 -14.36 -0.79 26.15
N THR A 154 -13.24 -0.06 26.17
CA THR A 154 -11.97 -0.49 26.79
C THR A 154 -11.57 0.47 27.91
N PRO A 155 -12.25 0.42 29.07
CA PRO A 155 -11.95 1.33 30.19
C PRO A 155 -10.58 1.06 30.84
N LYS A 156 -9.98 -0.10 30.59
CA LYS A 156 -8.64 -0.50 31.03
C LYS A 156 -8.04 -1.46 30.00
N GLY A 157 -6.91 -1.09 29.43
CA GLY A 157 -6.26 -1.89 28.38
C GLY A 157 -5.46 -1.03 27.43
N SER A 158 -5.18 -1.56 26.25
CA SER A 158 -4.54 -0.86 25.16
C SER A 158 -5.49 -0.80 23.97
N VAL A 159 -5.62 0.37 23.37
CA VAL A 159 -6.34 0.58 22.11
C VAL A 159 -5.33 1.03 21.07
N VAL A 160 -5.25 0.31 19.95
CA VAL A 160 -4.42 0.64 18.80
C VAL A 160 -5.35 0.78 17.59
N CYS A 161 -5.28 1.90 16.90
CA CYS A 161 -6.05 2.15 15.69
C CYS A 161 -5.14 2.68 14.60
N VAL A 162 -5.23 2.08 13.41
CA VAL A 162 -4.46 2.47 12.23
C VAL A 162 -5.35 3.33 11.33
N PHE A 163 -4.84 4.46 10.91
CA PHE A 163 -5.46 5.36 9.94
C PHE A 163 -4.64 5.34 8.64
N ASP A 164 -5.07 4.55 7.69
CA ASP A 164 -4.40 4.40 6.39
C ASP A 164 -4.58 5.63 5.48
N THR A 165 -5.55 6.51 5.78
CA THR A 165 -5.93 7.63 4.92
C THR A 165 -4.79 8.61 4.67
N THR A 166 -3.92 8.87 5.68
CA THR A 166 -2.74 9.73 5.50
C THR A 166 -1.77 9.13 4.50
N ASP A 167 -1.56 7.81 4.54
CA ASP A 167 -0.74 7.07 3.62
C ASP A 167 -1.32 7.12 2.19
N ARG A 168 -2.61 6.76 2.03
CA ARG A 168 -3.28 6.70 0.73
C ARG A 168 -3.31 8.05 0.02
N VAL A 169 -3.64 9.11 0.76
CA VAL A 169 -3.64 10.48 0.23
C VAL A 169 -2.22 10.90 -0.15
N SER A 170 -1.21 10.58 0.67
CA SER A 170 0.18 10.89 0.34
C SER A 170 0.67 10.15 -0.90
N HIS A 171 0.30 8.87 -1.10
CA HIS A 171 0.62 8.16 -2.33
C HIS A 171 0.04 8.83 -3.57
N MET A 172 -1.23 9.23 -3.53
CA MET A 172 -1.95 9.67 -4.72
C MET A 172 -1.79 11.16 -5.02
N PHE A 173 -1.54 12.00 -4.01
CA PHE A 173 -1.57 13.46 -4.16
C PHE A 173 -0.21 14.14 -3.94
N HIS A 174 0.86 13.39 -3.76
CA HIS A 174 2.19 13.98 -3.52
C HIS A 174 2.68 14.84 -4.69
N ARG A 175 2.27 14.53 -5.94
CA ARG A 175 2.59 15.31 -7.13
C ARG A 175 2.14 16.76 -7.07
N TYR A 176 1.07 17.04 -6.32
CA TYR A 176 0.54 18.40 -6.19
C TYR A 176 1.43 19.32 -5.33
N LEU A 177 2.36 18.75 -4.55
CA LEU A 177 3.36 19.54 -3.81
C LEU A 177 4.49 20.05 -4.69
N ASP A 178 4.61 19.53 -5.93
CA ASP A 178 5.62 19.96 -6.91
C ASP A 178 4.97 20.18 -8.28
N PRO A 179 4.74 21.44 -8.69
CA PRO A 179 4.17 21.72 -10.01
C PRO A 179 4.97 21.15 -11.19
N ALA A 180 6.28 20.92 -11.01
CA ALA A 180 7.15 20.36 -12.03
C ALA A 180 7.11 18.81 -12.11
N HIS A 181 6.30 18.15 -11.27
CA HIS A 181 6.18 16.69 -11.32
C HIS A 181 5.68 16.20 -12.69
N PRO A 182 6.30 15.18 -13.32
CA PRO A 182 5.95 14.75 -14.68
C PRO A 182 4.46 14.41 -14.89
N ALA A 183 3.81 13.86 -13.86
CA ALA A 183 2.37 13.54 -13.91
C ALA A 183 1.44 14.77 -13.97
N ASN A 184 1.97 15.99 -13.78
CA ASN A 184 1.21 17.24 -13.78
C ASN A 184 1.19 17.92 -15.13
N GLU A 185 1.96 17.46 -16.11
CA GLU A 185 2.04 18.10 -17.42
C GLU A 185 0.64 18.30 -18.04
N GLY A 186 0.30 19.55 -18.37
CA GLY A 186 -0.98 19.94 -18.96
C GLY A 186 -2.20 19.84 -18.02
N LYS A 187 -2.00 19.68 -16.69
CA LYS A 187 -3.11 19.55 -15.73
C LYS A 187 -3.18 20.72 -14.76
N ASP A 188 -4.39 20.98 -14.28
CA ASP A 188 -4.61 21.86 -13.13
C ASP A 188 -4.14 21.17 -11.84
N VAL A 189 -3.30 21.87 -11.08
CA VAL A 189 -2.76 21.37 -9.80
C VAL A 189 -3.38 22.08 -8.59
N GLU A 190 -4.15 23.15 -8.80
CA GLU A 190 -4.69 23.96 -7.71
C GLU A 190 -5.61 23.17 -6.78
N TRP A 191 -6.45 22.31 -7.34
CA TRP A 191 -7.39 21.51 -6.54
C TRP A 191 -6.68 20.60 -5.52
N GLY A 192 -5.53 20.04 -5.87
CA GLY A 192 -4.86 19.03 -5.06
C GLY A 192 -3.81 19.55 -4.08
N LYS A 193 -3.38 20.79 -4.22
CA LYS A 193 -2.20 21.35 -3.52
C LYS A 193 -2.28 21.29 -2.00
N ASP A 194 -3.48 21.42 -1.45
CA ASP A 194 -3.71 21.47 0.00
C ASP A 194 -4.18 20.12 0.58
N LYS A 195 -4.48 19.10 -0.24
CA LYS A 195 -5.12 17.85 0.20
C LYS A 195 -4.30 17.05 1.22
N ILE A 196 -2.98 17.04 1.09
CA ILE A 196 -2.11 16.43 2.10
C ILE A 196 -2.17 17.20 3.41
N ALA A 197 -2.13 18.54 3.37
CA ALA A 197 -2.26 19.36 4.57
C ALA A 197 -3.64 19.19 5.23
N GLU A 198 -4.72 19.10 4.44
CA GLU A 198 -6.07 18.84 4.94
C GLU A 198 -6.17 17.53 5.72
N VAL A 199 -5.61 16.42 5.20
CA VAL A 199 -5.68 15.11 5.90
C VAL A 199 -4.85 15.12 7.18
N TYR A 200 -3.71 15.83 7.21
CA TYR A 200 -2.93 16.00 8.44
C TYR A 200 -3.66 16.86 9.47
N ALA A 201 -4.35 17.93 9.04
CA ALA A 201 -5.19 18.74 9.92
C ALA A 201 -6.36 17.93 10.52
N LEU A 202 -6.95 17.01 9.74
CA LEU A 202 -7.95 16.07 10.26
C LEU A 202 -7.35 15.13 11.32
N ALA A 203 -6.14 14.62 11.09
CA ALA A 203 -5.44 13.77 12.06
C ALA A 203 -5.11 14.54 13.35
N ASP A 204 -4.65 15.80 13.26
CA ASP A 204 -4.40 16.66 14.41
C ASP A 204 -5.68 16.94 15.21
N SER A 205 -6.78 17.24 14.52
CA SER A 205 -8.09 17.44 15.15
C SER A 205 -8.54 16.18 15.90
N LEU A 206 -8.33 14.99 15.32
CA LEU A 206 -8.62 13.69 15.97
C LEU A 206 -7.78 13.51 17.24
N VAL A 207 -6.50 13.85 17.21
CA VAL A 207 -5.62 13.81 18.38
C VAL A 207 -6.13 14.74 19.47
N GLY A 208 -6.59 15.95 19.12
CA GLY A 208 -7.23 16.88 20.05
C GLY A 208 -8.47 16.29 20.73
N GLU A 209 -9.37 15.66 19.93
CA GLU A 209 -10.55 14.97 20.46
C GLU A 209 -10.20 13.80 21.40
N LEU A 210 -9.16 13.02 21.06
CA LEU A 210 -8.69 11.93 21.90
C LEU A 210 -8.17 12.45 23.24
N ARG A 211 -7.30 13.45 23.22
CA ARG A 211 -6.74 14.06 24.43
C ARG A 211 -7.83 14.59 25.37
N ALA A 212 -8.91 15.14 24.84
CA ALA A 212 -10.04 15.64 25.62
C ALA A 212 -10.82 14.52 26.33
N LYS A 213 -10.69 13.25 25.88
CA LYS A 213 -11.39 12.08 26.46
C LYS A 213 -10.51 11.25 27.40
N LEU A 214 -9.20 11.43 27.36
CA LEU A 214 -8.24 10.69 28.15
C LEU A 214 -7.97 11.36 29.50
N ASP A 215 -7.78 10.58 30.55
CA ASP A 215 -7.30 11.05 31.84
C ASP A 215 -5.77 11.26 31.77
N ALA A 216 -5.34 12.52 31.76
CA ALA A 216 -3.94 12.89 31.63
C ALA A 216 -3.01 12.30 32.73
N LYS A 217 -3.55 11.90 33.90
CA LYS A 217 -2.75 11.26 34.96
C LYS A 217 -2.58 9.76 34.75
N ARG A 218 -3.64 9.11 34.28
CA ARG A 218 -3.72 7.65 34.15
C ARG A 218 -3.34 7.14 32.76
N ASP A 219 -3.89 7.78 31.74
CA ASP A 219 -3.82 7.29 30.36
C ASP A 219 -2.53 7.78 29.67
N ARG A 220 -2.14 7.09 28.62
CA ARG A 220 -0.99 7.43 27.75
C ARG A 220 -1.45 7.47 26.32
N LEU A 221 -1.06 8.53 25.61
CA LEU A 221 -1.31 8.68 24.19
C LEU A 221 0.01 8.72 23.42
N MET A 222 0.11 7.88 22.42
CA MET A 222 1.18 7.93 21.42
C MET A 222 0.57 8.01 20.02
N VAL A 223 1.10 8.89 19.18
CA VAL A 223 0.83 8.97 17.76
C VAL A 223 2.10 8.59 17.04
N ILE A 224 2.03 7.58 16.19
CA ILE A 224 3.20 7.00 15.54
C ILE A 224 2.95 6.82 14.05
N SER A 225 3.99 6.87 13.23
CA SER A 225 3.99 6.32 11.88
C SER A 225 5.15 5.35 11.70
N ASP A 226 4.98 4.40 10.81
CA ASP A 226 6.00 3.43 10.41
C ASP A 226 7.04 4.06 9.47
N HIS A 227 6.65 5.04 8.65
CA HIS A 227 7.49 5.79 7.70
C HIS A 227 6.92 7.18 7.43
N GLY A 228 7.70 8.01 6.76
CA GLY A 228 7.29 9.24 6.11
C GLY A 228 7.04 9.03 4.61
N PHE A 229 7.08 10.12 3.82
CA PHE A 229 6.85 10.11 2.38
C PHE A 229 7.84 11.00 1.64
N CYS A 230 8.07 10.67 0.37
CA CYS A 230 8.69 11.57 -0.59
C CYS A 230 8.07 11.44 -1.98
N GLN A 231 8.44 12.36 -2.86
CA GLN A 231 8.00 12.33 -4.26
C GLN A 231 8.57 11.13 -5.00
N PHE A 232 7.77 10.57 -5.91
CA PHE A 232 8.16 9.57 -6.89
C PHE A 232 8.00 10.14 -8.29
N GLN A 233 9.08 10.66 -8.86
CA GLN A 233 9.11 11.33 -10.17
C GLN A 233 9.65 10.44 -11.28
N ARG A 234 10.65 9.57 -10.97
CA ARG A 234 11.38 8.74 -11.93
C ARG A 234 11.44 7.28 -11.49
N GLY A 235 11.00 6.39 -12.34
CA GLY A 235 11.16 4.95 -12.19
C GLY A 235 12.49 4.46 -12.77
N LEU A 236 13.20 3.62 -12.00
CA LEU A 236 14.33 2.82 -12.50
C LEU A 236 13.88 1.38 -12.66
N ASN A 237 14.16 0.76 -13.79
CA ASN A 237 14.01 -0.68 -13.96
C ASN A 237 15.35 -1.39 -13.70
N LEU A 238 15.45 -2.04 -12.54
CA LEU A 238 16.66 -2.77 -12.14
C LEU A 238 16.96 -3.95 -13.07
N ASN A 239 15.93 -4.62 -13.63
CA ASN A 239 16.14 -5.73 -14.56
C ASN A 239 16.72 -5.24 -15.88
N SER A 240 16.33 -4.06 -16.37
CA SER A 240 16.92 -3.45 -17.56
C SER A 240 18.39 -3.10 -17.32
N TRP A 241 18.72 -2.57 -16.13
CA TRP A 241 20.12 -2.35 -15.74
C TRP A 241 20.90 -3.67 -15.66
N LEU A 242 20.35 -4.68 -14.98
CA LEU A 242 20.99 -6.00 -14.86
C LEU A 242 21.22 -6.68 -16.22
N ARG A 243 20.26 -6.54 -17.16
CA ARG A 243 20.41 -7.00 -18.54
C ARG A 243 21.55 -6.26 -19.25
N ASP A 244 21.55 -4.93 -19.19
CA ASP A 244 22.54 -4.09 -19.88
C ASP A 244 23.95 -4.29 -19.32
N GLN A 245 24.09 -4.73 -18.06
CA GLN A 245 25.37 -5.14 -17.44
C GLN A 245 25.68 -6.64 -17.61
N GLY A 246 24.82 -7.41 -18.26
CA GLY A 246 25.03 -8.84 -18.50
C GLY A 246 24.83 -9.76 -17.29
N TYR A 247 24.18 -9.27 -16.22
CA TYR A 247 23.80 -10.09 -15.07
C TYR A 247 22.49 -10.84 -15.28
N LEU A 248 21.55 -10.24 -16.02
CA LEU A 248 20.31 -10.86 -16.46
C LEU A 248 20.40 -11.15 -17.96
N VAL A 249 20.08 -12.38 -18.34
CA VAL A 249 20.12 -12.83 -19.73
C VAL A 249 18.71 -13.25 -20.15
N LEU A 250 18.27 -12.80 -21.31
CA LEU A 250 16.98 -13.19 -21.86
C LEU A 250 17.14 -14.38 -22.83
N ASN A 251 16.05 -15.15 -23.00
CA ASN A 251 15.99 -16.23 -23.98
C ASN A 251 16.20 -15.70 -25.40
N ALA A 252 16.72 -16.52 -26.29
CA ALA A 252 17.00 -16.10 -27.67
C ALA A 252 15.71 -15.68 -28.44
N ASP A 253 14.57 -16.24 -28.04
CA ASP A 253 13.23 -15.96 -28.59
C ASP A 253 12.45 -14.92 -27.77
N ALA A 254 13.09 -14.25 -26.80
CA ALA A 254 12.48 -13.16 -26.06
C ALA A 254 11.99 -12.05 -26.99
N PRO A 255 10.84 -11.42 -26.69
CA PRO A 255 10.35 -10.32 -27.50
C PRO A 255 11.38 -9.21 -27.65
N VAL A 256 11.34 -8.52 -28.79
CA VAL A 256 12.18 -7.37 -29.08
C VAL A 256 11.31 -6.12 -29.18
N ASP A 257 11.70 -5.07 -28.49
CA ASP A 257 11.09 -3.77 -28.63
C ASP A 257 11.44 -3.17 -30.00
N PRO A 258 10.45 -2.94 -30.89
CA PRO A 258 10.71 -2.47 -32.23
C PRO A 258 11.31 -1.06 -32.29
N ALA A 259 11.11 -0.24 -31.26
CA ALA A 259 11.63 1.12 -31.21
C ALA A 259 13.13 1.18 -30.89
N THR A 260 13.60 0.26 -30.06
CA THR A 260 14.99 0.27 -29.57
C THR A 260 15.85 -0.88 -30.10
N GLY A 261 15.22 -1.93 -30.62
CA GLY A 261 15.89 -3.17 -31.04
C GLY A 261 16.41 -4.03 -29.87
N LYS A 262 16.13 -3.65 -28.61
CA LYS A 262 16.53 -4.40 -27.41
C LYS A 262 15.55 -5.52 -27.11
N GLN A 263 16.05 -6.65 -26.65
CA GLN A 263 15.21 -7.70 -26.08
C GLN A 263 14.59 -7.22 -24.78
N ILE A 264 13.31 -7.64 -24.54
CA ILE A 264 12.54 -7.33 -23.35
C ILE A 264 12.02 -8.61 -22.69
N SER A 265 11.68 -8.56 -21.39
CA SER A 265 10.96 -9.62 -20.70
C SER A 265 9.65 -9.11 -20.18
N ARG A 266 8.61 -9.93 -20.35
CA ARG A 266 7.28 -9.72 -19.77
C ARG A 266 7.30 -9.97 -18.26
N ASP A 267 6.21 -9.62 -17.60
CA ASP A 267 6.00 -9.85 -16.17
C ASP A 267 6.38 -11.26 -15.71
N TRP A 268 6.80 -11.36 -14.46
CA TRP A 268 7.17 -12.60 -13.78
C TRP A 268 8.40 -13.26 -14.39
N CYS A 269 9.35 -12.47 -14.89
CA CYS A 269 10.62 -12.92 -15.46
C CYS A 269 10.43 -13.99 -16.54
N ARG A 270 9.33 -13.91 -17.31
CA ARG A 270 8.86 -14.99 -18.20
C ARG A 270 9.84 -15.33 -19.30
N ASP A 271 10.60 -14.36 -19.77
CA ASP A 271 11.51 -14.52 -20.89
C ASP A 271 12.98 -14.58 -20.46
N VAL A 272 13.25 -14.83 -19.17
CA VAL A 272 14.59 -14.93 -18.59
C VAL A 272 15.20 -16.31 -18.85
N ASP A 273 16.45 -16.33 -19.33
CA ASP A 273 17.30 -17.53 -19.39
C ASP A 273 17.98 -17.76 -18.02
N TRP A 274 17.34 -18.55 -17.19
CA TRP A 274 17.80 -18.83 -15.83
C TRP A 274 19.14 -19.54 -15.75
N LYS A 275 19.52 -20.30 -16.77
CA LYS A 275 20.82 -21.01 -16.79
C LYS A 275 22.01 -20.09 -17.05
N ARG A 276 21.75 -18.86 -17.51
CA ARG A 276 22.77 -17.85 -17.80
C ARG A 276 22.63 -16.60 -16.94
N THR A 277 21.50 -16.38 -16.31
CA THR A 277 21.24 -15.23 -15.44
C THR A 277 21.92 -15.41 -14.09
N ARG A 278 22.67 -14.40 -13.66
CA ARG A 278 23.37 -14.38 -12.37
C ARG A 278 22.64 -13.58 -11.30
N ALA A 279 21.86 -12.56 -11.69
CA ALA A 279 21.06 -11.73 -10.79
C ALA A 279 19.77 -11.26 -11.48
N PHE A 280 18.72 -11.06 -10.71
CA PHE A 280 17.43 -10.54 -11.16
C PHE A 280 16.77 -9.71 -10.06
N ALA A 281 15.84 -8.82 -10.42
CA ALA A 281 15.08 -8.03 -9.49
C ALA A 281 13.58 -8.42 -9.54
N LEU A 282 12.98 -8.50 -8.36
CA LEU A 282 11.56 -8.74 -8.18
C LEU A 282 11.08 -7.99 -6.92
N GLY A 283 9.88 -7.41 -6.97
CA GLY A 283 9.38 -6.54 -5.91
C GLY A 283 9.95 -5.13 -6.01
N LEU A 284 9.85 -4.36 -4.93
CA LEU A 284 10.09 -2.92 -4.97
C LEU A 284 11.55 -2.49 -4.74
N THR A 285 12.32 -3.30 -4.00
CA THR A 285 13.68 -2.90 -3.59
C THR A 285 14.70 -4.04 -3.61
N GLY A 286 14.29 -5.24 -4.00
CA GLY A 286 15.11 -6.45 -3.88
C GLY A 286 15.84 -6.85 -5.16
N ILE A 287 17.14 -7.18 -5.04
CA ILE A 287 17.89 -7.90 -6.06
C ILE A 287 18.26 -9.27 -5.49
N PHE A 288 17.91 -10.31 -6.26
CA PHE A 288 18.23 -11.70 -5.96
C PHE A 288 19.43 -12.15 -6.80
N ILE A 289 20.37 -12.80 -6.15
CA ILE A 289 21.43 -13.55 -6.86
C ILE A 289 20.88 -14.94 -7.16
N ASN A 290 21.03 -15.40 -8.39
CA ASN A 290 20.57 -16.73 -8.82
C ASN A 290 21.51 -17.81 -8.27
N ARG A 291 21.31 -18.19 -7.00
CA ARG A 291 22.21 -19.03 -6.19
C ARG A 291 21.90 -20.51 -6.38
N LYS A 292 22.94 -21.33 -6.52
CA LYS A 292 22.83 -22.79 -6.66
C LYS A 292 22.16 -23.47 -5.46
N ALA A 293 22.32 -22.90 -4.27
CA ALA A 293 21.75 -23.47 -3.05
C ALA A 293 20.29 -23.08 -2.81
N ARG A 294 19.73 -22.12 -3.56
CA ARG A 294 18.40 -21.56 -3.34
C ARG A 294 17.48 -21.67 -4.56
N GLU A 295 17.93 -21.21 -5.72
CA GLU A 295 17.13 -21.22 -6.94
C GLU A 295 17.25 -22.55 -7.67
N ARG A 296 16.15 -22.99 -8.32
CA ARG A 296 16.09 -24.23 -9.08
C ARG A 296 17.17 -24.35 -10.17
N ASP A 297 17.35 -23.26 -10.92
CA ASP A 297 18.33 -23.18 -12.02
C ASP A 297 19.47 -22.21 -11.63
N GLY A 298 19.85 -22.21 -10.35
CA GLY A 298 20.89 -21.36 -9.81
C GLY A 298 22.25 -21.61 -10.44
N VAL A 299 22.98 -20.54 -10.74
CA VAL A 299 24.28 -20.60 -11.41
C VAL A 299 25.44 -20.08 -10.55
N VAL A 300 25.16 -19.26 -9.54
CA VAL A 300 26.18 -18.64 -8.66
C VAL A 300 26.44 -19.56 -7.48
N SER A 301 27.71 -19.89 -7.25
CA SER A 301 28.14 -20.73 -6.13
C SER A 301 28.22 -19.93 -4.84
N GLU A 302 27.94 -20.59 -3.72
CA GLU A 302 28.11 -20.01 -2.39
C GLU A 302 29.60 -19.66 -2.11
N GLY A 303 29.82 -18.81 -1.13
CA GLY A 303 31.15 -18.40 -0.68
C GLY A 303 31.77 -17.30 -1.56
N LYS A 304 32.96 -17.50 -2.06
CA LYS A 304 33.78 -16.43 -2.71
C LYS A 304 33.06 -15.81 -3.92
N GLU A 305 32.48 -16.63 -4.80
CA GLU A 305 31.79 -16.14 -6.01
C GLU A 305 30.61 -15.26 -5.66
N LEU A 306 29.75 -15.67 -4.70
CA LEU A 306 28.62 -14.90 -4.22
C LEU A 306 29.07 -13.53 -3.63
N VAL A 307 30.11 -13.55 -2.79
CA VAL A 307 30.58 -12.33 -2.13
C VAL A 307 31.17 -11.35 -3.16
N GLU A 308 31.98 -11.83 -4.10
CA GLU A 308 32.58 -11.00 -5.15
C GLU A 308 31.51 -10.42 -6.10
N LEU A 309 30.50 -11.22 -6.47
CA LEU A 309 29.41 -10.76 -7.32
C LEU A 309 28.56 -9.68 -6.63
N LYS A 310 28.19 -9.87 -5.35
CA LYS A 310 27.48 -8.84 -4.59
C LYS A 310 28.28 -7.55 -4.49
N ALA A 311 29.56 -7.65 -4.14
CA ALA A 311 30.44 -6.47 -4.05
C ALA A 311 30.55 -5.72 -5.38
N LYS A 312 30.63 -6.44 -6.49
CA LYS A 312 30.68 -5.86 -7.84
C LYS A 312 29.38 -5.13 -8.17
N ILE A 313 28.19 -5.76 -7.96
CA ILE A 313 26.88 -5.15 -8.22
C ILE A 313 26.71 -3.90 -7.34
N ILE A 314 27.07 -3.97 -6.05
CA ILE A 314 26.99 -2.82 -5.12
C ILE A 314 27.81 -1.64 -5.66
N SER A 315 29.04 -1.89 -6.11
CA SER A 315 29.96 -0.85 -6.62
C SER A 315 29.42 -0.22 -7.92
N GLU A 316 29.01 -1.04 -8.88
CA GLU A 316 28.53 -0.57 -10.19
C GLU A 316 27.19 0.14 -10.10
N LEU A 317 26.23 -0.43 -9.36
CA LEU A 317 24.91 0.15 -9.17
C LEU A 317 24.98 1.42 -8.31
N GLY A 318 25.84 1.43 -7.28
CA GLY A 318 26.07 2.60 -6.44
C GLY A 318 26.63 3.81 -7.18
N ALA A 319 27.27 3.61 -8.33
CA ALA A 319 27.78 4.68 -9.19
C ALA A 319 26.76 5.16 -10.25
N LEU A 320 25.54 4.59 -10.28
CA LEU A 320 24.55 4.90 -11.31
C LEU A 320 24.01 6.33 -11.16
N VAL A 321 24.10 7.10 -12.26
CA VAL A 321 23.57 8.45 -12.39
C VAL A 321 22.47 8.46 -13.45
N ASP A 322 21.36 9.12 -13.18
CA ASP A 322 20.32 9.33 -14.18
C ASP A 322 20.82 10.30 -15.27
N PRO A 323 20.91 9.89 -16.54
CA PRO A 323 21.43 10.74 -17.61
C PRO A 323 20.55 11.98 -17.89
N LYS A 324 19.26 11.97 -17.51
CA LYS A 324 18.34 13.09 -17.71
C LYS A 324 18.57 14.20 -16.67
N THR A 325 18.80 13.82 -15.42
CA THR A 325 18.85 14.77 -14.29
C THR A 325 20.25 15.01 -13.75
N GLY A 326 21.21 14.14 -14.08
CA GLY A 326 22.55 14.16 -13.47
C GLY A 326 22.59 13.73 -12.01
N THR A 327 21.49 13.21 -11.49
CA THR A 327 21.34 12.82 -10.08
C THR A 327 21.82 11.38 -9.85
N GLN A 328 22.61 11.16 -8.80
CA GLN A 328 22.92 9.82 -8.33
C GLN A 328 21.62 9.15 -7.81
N VAL A 329 21.35 7.94 -8.28
CA VAL A 329 20.03 7.28 -8.07
C VAL A 329 19.92 6.65 -6.69
N PHE A 330 21.03 6.16 -6.15
CA PHE A 330 21.05 5.44 -4.88
C PHE A 330 21.85 6.18 -3.81
N ARG A 331 21.31 6.18 -2.61
CA ARG A 331 22.03 6.59 -1.41
C ARG A 331 22.93 5.47 -0.91
N GLU A 332 22.42 4.25 -0.91
CA GLU A 332 23.15 3.07 -0.47
C GLU A 332 22.53 1.79 -1.06
N ILE A 333 23.33 0.75 -1.21
CA ILE A 333 22.89 -0.60 -1.56
C ILE A 333 23.30 -1.52 -0.43
N PHE A 334 22.33 -2.13 0.21
CA PHE A 334 22.52 -2.93 1.41
C PHE A 334 22.72 -4.40 1.07
N ASP A 335 23.73 -5.03 1.65
CA ASP A 335 23.88 -6.48 1.68
C ASP A 335 22.99 -7.06 2.78
N SER A 336 22.00 -7.87 2.42
CA SER A 336 21.03 -8.46 3.33
C SER A 336 21.68 -9.21 4.49
N ALA A 337 22.77 -9.92 4.23
CA ALA A 337 23.51 -10.65 5.26
C ALA A 337 24.14 -9.76 6.34
N LYS A 338 24.25 -8.44 6.08
CA LYS A 338 24.78 -7.46 7.05
C LYS A 338 23.72 -6.73 7.83
N ILE A 339 22.47 -6.69 7.33
CA ILE A 339 21.40 -5.88 7.91
C ILE A 339 20.30 -6.74 8.56
N PHE A 340 20.13 -7.99 8.14
CA PHE A 340 19.12 -8.89 8.69
C PHE A 340 19.75 -10.05 9.44
N THR A 341 19.01 -10.55 10.43
CA THR A 341 19.35 -11.74 11.21
C THR A 341 18.12 -12.64 11.32
N GLY A 342 18.34 -13.92 11.58
CA GLY A 342 17.26 -14.88 11.81
C GLY A 342 17.15 -15.96 10.73
N PRO A 343 16.21 -16.91 10.89
CA PRO A 343 16.16 -18.13 10.06
C PRO A 343 15.76 -17.91 8.62
N TYR A 344 15.09 -16.78 8.29
CA TYR A 344 14.57 -16.51 6.95
C TYR A 344 15.47 -15.60 6.11
N VAL A 345 16.64 -15.20 6.59
CA VAL A 345 17.60 -14.35 5.84
C VAL A 345 18.05 -15.01 4.53
N PHE A 346 18.10 -16.34 4.52
CA PHE A 346 18.47 -17.09 3.31
C PHE A 346 17.46 -16.92 2.17
N GLU A 347 16.19 -16.71 2.48
CA GLU A 347 15.09 -16.53 1.51
C GLU A 347 14.90 -15.06 1.07
N ALA A 348 15.51 -14.12 1.79
CA ALA A 348 15.42 -12.70 1.45
C ALA A 348 16.18 -12.37 0.14
N PRO A 349 15.85 -11.25 -0.53
CA PRO A 349 16.74 -10.67 -1.56
C PRO A 349 18.16 -10.55 -1.04
N ASP A 350 19.15 -10.79 -1.90
CA ASP A 350 20.56 -10.70 -1.50
C ASP A 350 21.04 -9.26 -1.29
N LEU A 351 20.46 -8.33 -2.06
CA LEU A 351 20.71 -6.90 -1.94
C LEU A 351 19.38 -6.14 -1.86
N PHE A 352 19.38 -5.08 -1.05
CA PHE A 352 18.33 -4.08 -1.02
C PHE A 352 18.87 -2.74 -1.52
N VAL A 353 18.10 -2.05 -2.34
CA VAL A 353 18.47 -0.77 -2.91
C VAL A 353 17.78 0.38 -2.17
N GLY A 354 18.56 1.32 -1.65
CA GLY A 354 18.10 2.56 -1.03
C GLY A 354 18.14 3.70 -2.05
N TYR A 355 17.02 3.99 -2.69
CA TYR A 355 16.87 5.11 -3.62
C TYR A 355 16.97 6.46 -2.90
N VAL A 356 17.47 7.48 -3.59
CA VAL A 356 17.33 8.88 -3.15
C VAL A 356 15.93 9.41 -3.50
N ARG A 357 15.54 10.55 -2.91
CA ARG A 357 14.27 11.22 -3.20
C ARG A 357 14.05 11.43 -4.69
N GLY A 358 12.82 11.24 -5.14
CA GLY A 358 12.42 11.35 -6.54
C GLY A 358 12.52 10.06 -7.32
N PHE A 359 13.31 9.09 -6.87
CA PHE A 359 13.50 7.80 -7.54
C PHE A 359 12.84 6.65 -6.78
N ARG A 360 12.40 5.65 -7.53
CA ARG A 360 11.88 4.38 -7.04
C ARG A 360 12.03 3.31 -8.11
N ASN A 361 11.91 2.05 -7.72
CA ASN A 361 11.78 0.96 -8.70
C ASN A 361 10.55 1.17 -9.59
N SER A 362 10.69 0.95 -10.89
CA SER A 362 9.56 1.06 -11.82
C SER A 362 8.49 0.01 -11.53
N TRP A 363 7.26 0.26 -11.94
CA TRP A 363 6.17 -0.69 -11.79
C TRP A 363 6.44 -2.01 -12.51
N ASP A 364 7.01 -1.93 -13.71
CA ASP A 364 7.34 -3.11 -14.51
C ASP A 364 8.40 -3.98 -13.83
N CYS A 365 9.41 -3.36 -13.21
CA CYS A 365 10.41 -4.10 -12.47
C CYS A 365 9.84 -4.80 -11.24
N ALA A 366 8.85 -4.20 -10.57
CA ALA A 366 8.23 -4.81 -9.40
C ALA A 366 7.58 -6.16 -9.72
N THR A 367 7.06 -6.33 -10.94
CA THR A 367 6.52 -7.60 -11.45
C THR A 367 7.60 -8.48 -12.13
N GLY A 368 8.84 -8.05 -12.15
CA GLY A 368 9.95 -8.79 -12.78
C GLY A 368 10.06 -8.59 -14.29
N ALA A 369 9.35 -7.64 -14.88
CA ALA A 369 9.53 -7.30 -16.29
C ALA A 369 10.86 -6.58 -16.53
N CYS A 370 11.35 -6.67 -17.77
CA CYS A 370 12.56 -6.02 -18.22
C CYS A 370 12.27 -5.27 -19.53
N PRO A 371 11.79 -4.03 -19.47
CA PRO A 371 11.57 -3.20 -20.67
C PRO A 371 12.89 -2.80 -21.33
N SER A 372 12.78 -2.21 -22.52
CA SER A 372 13.95 -1.71 -23.27
C SER A 372 14.67 -0.57 -22.55
N GLU A 373 13.91 0.34 -21.95
CA GLU A 373 14.41 1.52 -21.27
C GLU A 373 14.66 1.25 -19.77
N MET A 374 15.75 1.77 -19.27
CA MET A 374 16.14 1.66 -17.86
C MET A 374 15.39 2.67 -16.99
N PHE A 375 15.19 3.88 -17.47
CA PHE A 375 14.54 4.97 -16.77
C PHE A 375 13.23 5.37 -17.43
N SER A 376 12.23 5.73 -16.63
CA SER A 376 10.98 6.28 -17.11
C SER A 376 10.47 7.38 -16.17
N ASP A 377 9.82 8.42 -16.72
CA ASP A 377 9.10 9.39 -15.91
C ASP A 377 7.85 8.75 -15.31
N ASN A 378 7.54 9.09 -14.06
CA ASN A 378 6.30 8.65 -13.45
C ASN A 378 5.14 9.56 -13.85
N LEU A 379 4.28 9.06 -14.73
CA LEU A 379 3.10 9.77 -15.24
C LEU A 379 1.79 9.34 -14.54
N LYS A 380 1.90 8.47 -13.53
CA LYS A 380 0.75 7.93 -12.82
C LYS A 380 0.35 8.82 -11.64
N SER A 381 -0.89 8.63 -11.15
CA SER A 381 -1.40 9.34 -9.97
C SER A 381 -0.66 8.92 -8.70
N TRP A 382 -0.16 7.68 -8.62
CA TRP A 382 0.72 7.24 -7.54
C TRP A 382 2.05 7.98 -7.61
N SER A 383 2.16 9.09 -6.91
CA SER A 383 3.23 10.09 -7.05
C SER A 383 4.04 10.33 -5.78
N GLY A 384 3.59 9.82 -4.65
CA GLY A 384 4.34 9.72 -3.41
C GLY A 384 4.69 8.27 -3.10
N ASP A 385 5.85 8.05 -2.48
CA ASP A 385 6.26 6.71 -2.08
C ASP A 385 7.20 6.74 -0.87
N HIS A 386 7.36 5.58 -0.25
CA HIS A 386 8.24 5.34 0.88
C HIS A 386 9.15 4.10 0.66
N CYS A 387 9.03 3.40 -0.48
CA CYS A 387 9.88 2.25 -0.83
C CYS A 387 11.24 2.72 -1.38
N ILE A 388 11.95 3.50 -0.56
CA ILE A 388 13.27 4.10 -0.83
C ILE A 388 14.20 3.92 0.36
N ASP A 389 15.33 4.61 0.41
CA ASP A 389 16.19 4.59 1.59
C ASP A 389 15.42 5.08 2.84
N PRO A 390 15.35 4.30 3.92
CA PRO A 390 14.56 4.64 5.10
C PRO A 390 14.96 5.96 5.76
N ARG A 391 16.20 6.43 5.55
CA ARG A 391 16.68 7.73 6.06
C ARG A 391 16.09 8.92 5.31
N GLU A 392 15.50 8.71 4.15
CA GLU A 392 14.80 9.74 3.37
C GLU A 392 13.33 9.91 3.81
N VAL A 393 12.76 8.90 4.43
CA VAL A 393 11.34 8.82 4.81
C VAL A 393 11.18 8.33 6.27
N PRO A 394 11.84 8.99 7.24
CA PRO A 394 11.73 8.58 8.64
C PRO A 394 10.29 8.70 9.11
N GLY A 395 9.85 7.75 9.96
CA GLY A 395 8.60 7.85 10.69
C GLY A 395 8.63 8.92 11.77
N VAL A 396 7.49 9.15 12.40
CA VAL A 396 7.35 10.09 13.51
C VAL A 396 6.77 9.42 14.75
N ILE A 397 7.08 9.98 15.91
CA ILE A 397 6.45 9.65 17.16
C ILE A 397 6.14 10.95 17.93
N PHE A 398 4.89 11.07 18.36
CA PHE A 398 4.46 12.07 19.34
C PHE A 398 3.94 11.35 20.57
N SER A 399 4.23 11.89 21.75
CA SER A 399 3.81 11.33 23.02
C SER A 399 3.36 12.42 23.96
N ASP A 400 2.37 12.12 24.80
CA ASP A 400 1.92 13.00 25.87
C ASP A 400 2.88 13.00 27.07
N ARG A 401 3.97 12.21 27.03
CA ARG A 401 5.01 12.10 28.04
C ARG A 401 6.40 12.15 27.41
N PRO A 402 7.42 12.62 28.15
CA PRO A 402 8.80 12.52 27.72
C PRO A 402 9.21 11.07 27.48
N LEU A 403 9.94 10.84 26.40
CA LEU A 403 10.56 9.56 26.08
C LEU A 403 11.92 9.45 26.76
N ASN A 404 12.36 8.21 27.06
CA ASN A 404 13.67 7.91 27.66
C ASN A 404 14.84 8.01 26.67
N THR A 405 14.58 8.34 25.40
CA THR A 405 15.58 8.38 24.34
C THR A 405 15.25 9.46 23.33
N ASP A 406 16.28 10.06 22.73
CA ASP A 406 16.17 11.01 21.64
C ASP A 406 16.12 10.32 20.27
N THR A 407 16.34 9.00 20.23
CA THR A 407 16.35 8.18 19.02
C THR A 407 15.40 6.99 19.15
N PRO A 408 14.08 7.22 19.31
CA PRO A 408 13.11 6.16 19.42
C PRO A 408 13.04 5.32 18.12
N ASN A 409 12.78 4.03 18.29
CA ASN A 409 12.67 3.08 17.20
C ASN A 409 11.33 2.33 17.27
N LEU A 410 10.81 1.90 16.14
CA LEU A 410 9.58 1.10 16.08
C LEU A 410 9.69 -0.20 16.92
N LEU A 411 10.89 -0.77 17.01
CA LEU A 411 11.18 -1.94 17.86
C LEU A 411 10.92 -1.69 19.36
N ASP A 412 10.90 -0.43 19.79
CA ASP A 412 10.71 -0.05 21.20
C ASP A 412 9.22 -0.09 21.62
N LEU A 413 8.30 -0.10 20.67
CA LEU A 413 6.85 -0.04 20.97
C LEU A 413 6.35 -1.30 21.70
N GLY A 414 6.76 -2.49 21.24
CA GLY A 414 6.41 -3.76 21.88
C GLY A 414 6.89 -3.83 23.34
N PRO A 415 8.19 -3.64 23.61
CA PRO A 415 8.71 -3.52 24.98
C PRO A 415 8.02 -2.45 25.81
N THR A 416 7.69 -1.30 25.21
CA THR A 416 6.97 -0.21 25.89
C THR A 416 5.58 -0.66 26.34
N ALA A 417 4.82 -1.27 25.44
CA ALA A 417 3.49 -1.78 25.76
C ALA A 417 3.52 -2.79 26.89
N LEU A 418 4.44 -3.78 26.84
CA LEU A 418 4.61 -4.77 27.91
C LEU A 418 4.96 -4.10 29.25
N SER A 419 5.90 -3.18 29.24
CA SER A 419 6.34 -2.45 30.44
C SER A 419 5.22 -1.65 31.09
N LEU A 420 4.36 -0.98 30.30
CA LEU A 420 3.22 -0.21 30.80
C LEU A 420 2.20 -1.10 31.55
N PHE A 421 2.13 -2.38 31.23
CA PHE A 421 1.27 -3.35 31.91
C PHE A 421 2.00 -4.19 32.99
N GLY A 422 3.26 -3.87 33.26
CA GLY A 422 4.07 -4.62 34.27
C GLY A 422 4.45 -6.03 33.80
N VAL A 423 4.39 -6.29 32.47
CA VAL A 423 4.80 -7.57 31.89
C VAL A 423 6.29 -7.54 31.59
N PRO A 424 7.08 -8.54 32.02
CA PRO A 424 8.50 -8.60 31.70
C PRO A 424 8.76 -8.64 30.20
N VAL A 425 9.70 -7.83 29.70
CA VAL A 425 10.10 -7.81 28.31
C VAL A 425 10.90 -9.09 27.98
N PRO A 426 10.46 -9.90 27.01
CA PRO A 426 11.18 -11.11 26.60
C PRO A 426 12.58 -10.79 26.04
N LYS A 427 13.56 -11.66 26.34
CA LYS A 427 14.96 -11.45 25.92
C LYS A 427 15.19 -11.42 24.41
N TYR A 428 14.27 -11.96 23.61
CA TYR A 428 14.36 -11.93 22.15
C TYR A 428 13.96 -10.58 21.55
N MET A 429 13.30 -9.70 22.32
CA MET A 429 12.97 -8.35 21.87
C MET A 429 14.20 -7.47 21.92
N GLN A 430 14.52 -6.81 20.81
CA GLN A 430 15.72 -5.97 20.65
C GLN A 430 15.50 -4.54 21.16
N GLY A 431 14.26 -4.05 21.11
CA GLY A 431 13.89 -2.71 21.54
C GLY A 431 13.90 -2.54 23.06
N LYS A 432 13.76 -1.30 23.51
CA LYS A 432 13.73 -0.91 24.94
C LYS A 432 12.46 -0.11 25.24
N PRO A 433 11.91 -0.20 26.47
CA PRO A 433 10.78 0.63 26.86
C PRO A 433 11.09 2.13 26.73
N LEU A 434 10.20 2.87 26.08
CA LEU A 434 10.31 4.31 25.85
C LEU A 434 9.97 5.16 27.06
N PHE A 435 9.33 4.59 28.09
CA PHE A 435 9.05 5.26 29.36
C PHE A 435 9.82 4.63 30.50
N GLY A 436 10.23 5.41 31.49
CA GLY A 436 10.83 4.91 32.74
C GLY A 436 9.86 4.01 33.49
N ALA A 437 10.40 3.06 34.30
CA ALA A 437 9.60 2.35 35.27
C ALA A 437 8.84 3.38 36.13
N LYS A 438 7.55 3.13 36.40
CA LYS A 438 6.80 3.96 37.35
C LYS A 438 7.64 4.07 38.62
N GLN A 439 8.09 5.28 38.95
CA GLN A 439 8.41 5.55 40.34
C GLN A 439 7.09 5.44 41.08
N GLU A 440 6.93 4.36 41.83
CA GLU A 440 5.85 4.22 42.80
C GLU A 440 5.98 5.40 43.77
N SER A 441 5.06 6.34 43.69
CA SER A 441 4.87 7.43 44.67
C SER A 441 3.67 7.11 45.54
#